data_69d992966a077ee6a85e5d5b6d6bd1e0
#
_entry.id   69d992966a077ee6a85e5d5b6d6bd1e0
#
_cell.length_a   1.000
_cell.length_b   1.000
_cell.length_c   1.000
_cell.angle_alpha   90.00
_cell.angle_beta   90.00
_cell.angle_gamma   90.00
#
_symmetry.space_group_name_H-M   'P 1'
#
loop_
_entity.id
_entity.type
_entity.pdbx_description
1 polymer ?
#
loop_
_entity_poly.entity_id
_entity_poly.type
_entity_poly.pdbx_seq_one_letter_code
_entity_poly.pdbx_strand_id
1 'polypeptide(L)'
;PIDELMQVIDNAMDNGYPIAWGADVSEVGFTRDGIGVLADVDAIETKGSDQARWVGLSYSDKAAEIRRMINSADCPEIEPTQEFRQEGFDNYTLTDDHGMVMIGKAKNQLGRPFYMIKNSWGESGKYNGIWYVSKNYVAGRTMNIVVHRDAIPAAIAKKLGLK
;
A
#
# COMPACT_ATOMS: atom_id res chain seq x y z
N PRO A 1 -6.19 -4.05 -15.60
CA PRO A 1 -5.36 -5.10 -15.00
C PRO A 1 -4.34 -4.52 -14.02
N ILE A 2 -4.02 -5.25 -12.96
CA ILE A 2 -3.11 -4.81 -11.89
C ILE A 2 -1.73 -4.42 -12.45
N ASP A 3 -1.20 -5.19 -13.40
CA ASP A 3 0.11 -4.93 -14.00
C ASP A 3 0.15 -3.61 -14.77
N GLU A 4 -0.90 -3.28 -15.52
CA GLU A 4 -0.98 -2.02 -16.26
C GLU A 4 -1.15 -0.83 -15.32
N LEU A 5 -1.92 -0.98 -14.24
CA LEU A 5 -2.02 0.02 -13.18
C LEU A 5 -0.63 0.33 -12.60
N MET A 6 0.12 -0.70 -12.24
CA MET A 6 1.46 -0.53 -11.66
C MET A 6 2.46 0.05 -12.67
N GLN A 7 2.36 -0.30 -13.96
CA GLN A 7 3.16 0.31 -15.02
C GLN A 7 2.88 1.81 -15.16
N VAL A 8 1.61 2.23 -15.11
CA VAL A 8 1.25 3.66 -15.15
C VAL A 8 1.83 4.39 -13.94
N ILE A 9 1.68 3.83 -12.75
CA ILE A 9 2.19 4.43 -11.52
C ILE A 9 3.71 4.55 -11.55
N ASP A 10 4.42 3.46 -11.87
CA ASP A 10 5.88 3.46 -11.93
C ASP A 10 6.38 4.46 -12.99
N ASN A 11 5.77 4.48 -14.19
CA ASN A 11 6.16 5.41 -15.25
C ASN A 11 5.93 6.87 -14.87
N ALA A 12 4.82 7.18 -14.20
CA ALA A 12 4.55 8.53 -13.72
C ALA A 12 5.61 8.98 -12.70
N MET A 13 5.91 8.13 -11.72
CA MET A 13 6.92 8.44 -10.69
C MET A 13 8.32 8.60 -11.28
N ASP A 14 8.70 7.76 -12.24
CA ASP A 14 10.03 7.82 -12.89
C ASP A 14 10.21 9.07 -13.76
N ASN A 15 9.10 9.65 -14.24
CA ASN A 15 9.10 10.86 -15.05
C ASN A 15 8.70 12.12 -14.26
N GLY A 16 8.62 12.04 -12.92
CA GLY A 16 8.37 13.19 -12.05
C GLY A 16 6.92 13.70 -12.04
N TYR A 17 5.97 12.91 -12.48
CA TYR A 17 4.55 13.24 -12.43
C TYR A 17 3.92 12.76 -11.12
N PRO A 18 3.34 13.65 -10.30
CA PRO A 18 2.56 13.23 -9.15
C PRO A 18 1.26 12.58 -9.58
N ILE A 19 0.70 11.74 -8.70
CA ILE A 19 -0.57 11.03 -8.93
C ILE A 19 -1.52 11.37 -7.79
N ALA A 20 -2.75 11.83 -8.10
CA ALA A 20 -3.81 11.76 -7.10
C ALA A 20 -4.25 10.30 -6.98
N TRP A 21 -4.23 9.79 -5.75
CA TRP A 21 -4.38 8.38 -5.44
C TRP A 21 -5.53 8.17 -4.47
N GLY A 22 -6.57 7.49 -4.94
CA GLY A 22 -7.68 7.00 -4.13
C GLY A 22 -7.46 5.54 -3.75
N ALA A 23 -7.59 5.25 -2.47
CA ALA A 23 -7.29 3.93 -1.92
C ALA A 23 -8.16 3.57 -0.74
N ASP A 24 -8.21 2.28 -0.44
CA ASP A 24 -8.68 1.77 0.83
C ASP A 24 -7.55 1.87 1.86
N VAL A 25 -7.81 2.60 2.96
CA VAL A 25 -6.86 2.74 4.09
C VAL A 25 -7.44 2.20 5.40
N SER A 26 -8.60 1.54 5.34
CA SER A 26 -9.26 0.90 6.51
C SER A 26 -8.58 -0.41 6.96
N GLU A 27 -7.34 -0.60 6.55
CA GLU A 27 -6.51 -1.78 6.77
C GLU A 27 -5.64 -1.65 8.02
N VAL A 28 -5.41 -2.78 8.69
CA VAL A 28 -4.48 -2.85 9.83
C VAL A 28 -3.06 -2.44 9.45
N GLY A 29 -2.67 -2.67 8.19
CA GLY A 29 -1.37 -2.32 7.64
C GLY A 29 -1.18 -0.85 7.31
N PHE A 30 -2.24 -0.03 7.27
CA PHE A 30 -2.13 1.42 7.11
C PHE A 30 -2.05 2.10 8.49
N THR A 31 -0.83 2.30 8.98
CA THR A 31 -0.60 2.71 10.35
C THR A 31 -0.55 4.25 10.50
N ARG A 32 -0.84 4.74 11.69
CA ARG A 32 -0.68 6.17 12.02
C ARG A 32 0.79 6.59 12.16
N ASP A 33 1.71 5.62 12.15
CA ASP A 33 3.15 5.87 12.19
C ASP A 33 3.72 6.30 10.83
N GLY A 34 2.89 6.37 9.79
CA GLY A 34 3.29 6.77 8.44
C GLY A 34 3.82 5.62 7.57
N ILE A 35 3.39 4.40 7.88
CA ILE A 35 3.71 3.19 7.11
C ILE A 35 2.40 2.57 6.59
N GLY A 36 2.42 2.16 5.33
CA GLY A 36 1.38 1.35 4.71
C GLY A 36 1.98 0.07 4.12
N VAL A 37 1.58 -1.11 4.61
CA VAL A 37 1.99 -2.41 4.08
C VAL A 37 0.79 -3.33 3.96
N LEU A 38 0.72 -4.13 2.92
CA LEU A 38 -0.32 -5.14 2.76
C LEU A 38 0.02 -6.35 3.62
N ALA A 39 -0.16 -6.18 4.94
CA ALA A 39 0.32 -7.13 5.94
C ALA A 39 -0.38 -8.49 5.81
N ASP A 40 0.40 -9.55 5.73
CA ASP A 40 -0.07 -10.92 5.90
C ASP A 40 -0.17 -11.23 7.39
N VAL A 41 -1.34 -10.95 7.97
CA VAL A 41 -1.58 -11.11 9.42
C VAL A 41 -1.45 -12.57 9.84
N ASP A 42 -1.90 -13.51 9.02
CA ASP A 42 -1.81 -14.94 9.31
C ASP A 42 -0.33 -15.39 9.36
N ALA A 43 0.47 -14.92 8.39
CA ALA A 43 1.91 -15.16 8.40
C ALA A 43 2.60 -14.47 9.58
N ILE A 44 2.15 -13.28 10.00
CA ILE A 44 2.65 -12.60 11.19
C ILE A 44 2.36 -13.42 12.45
N GLU A 45 1.15 -13.94 12.59
CA GLU A 45 0.74 -14.74 13.74
C GLU A 45 1.45 -16.09 13.81
N THR A 46 1.80 -16.66 12.65
CA THR A 46 2.48 -17.96 12.55
C THR A 46 4.00 -17.85 12.45
N LYS A 47 4.57 -16.65 12.22
CA LYS A 47 6.00 -16.42 12.07
C LYS A 47 6.77 -16.75 13.34
N GLY A 48 7.56 -17.81 13.27
CA GLY A 48 8.36 -18.36 14.35
C GLY A 48 7.72 -19.55 15.02
N SER A 49 8.55 -20.50 15.48
CA SER A 49 8.13 -21.73 16.15
C SER A 49 7.45 -21.52 17.51
N ASP A 50 7.40 -20.27 17.98
CA ASP A 50 6.87 -19.91 19.28
C ASP A 50 5.46 -19.33 19.18
N GLN A 51 4.49 -20.17 18.90
CA GLN A 51 3.09 -19.86 19.30
C GLN A 51 3.02 -19.52 20.80
N ALA A 52 4.00 -19.96 21.57
CA ALA A 52 4.20 -19.62 22.98
C ALA A 52 4.21 -18.10 23.26
N ARG A 53 4.70 -17.27 22.32
CA ARG A 53 4.68 -15.81 22.48
C ARG A 53 3.27 -15.20 22.55
N TRP A 54 2.27 -15.90 22.01
CA TRP A 54 0.88 -15.46 22.04
C TRP A 54 0.11 -15.97 23.25
N VAL A 55 0.66 -16.96 23.95
CA VAL A 55 0.04 -17.55 25.12
C VAL A 55 0.07 -16.56 26.29
N GLY A 56 -1.09 -16.27 26.86
CA GLY A 56 -1.22 -15.37 28.01
C GLY A 56 -1.24 -13.88 27.68
N LEU A 57 -1.08 -13.49 26.40
CA LEU A 57 -1.26 -12.09 26.01
C LEU A 57 -2.74 -11.69 26.02
N SER A 58 -3.01 -10.48 26.51
CA SER A 58 -4.31 -9.86 26.33
C SER A 58 -4.57 -9.54 24.84
N TYR A 59 -5.82 -9.29 24.47
CA TYR A 59 -6.16 -8.83 23.11
C TYR A 59 -5.41 -7.54 22.71
N SER A 60 -5.27 -6.62 23.66
CA SER A 60 -4.54 -5.35 23.42
C SER A 60 -3.05 -5.58 23.18
N ASP A 61 -2.43 -6.53 23.89
CA ASP A 61 -1.00 -6.86 23.75
C ASP A 61 -0.74 -7.55 22.41
N LYS A 62 -1.63 -8.43 21.97
CA LYS A 62 -1.57 -9.05 20.64
C LYS A 62 -1.66 -7.98 19.54
N ALA A 63 -2.61 -7.07 19.63
CA ALA A 63 -2.77 -5.98 18.67
C ALA A 63 -1.53 -5.07 18.62
N ALA A 64 -0.93 -4.79 19.78
CA ALA A 64 0.30 -4.00 19.87
C ALA A 64 1.50 -4.71 19.20
N GLU A 65 1.62 -6.03 19.41
CA GLU A 65 2.70 -6.83 18.80
C GLU A 65 2.52 -6.93 17.28
N ILE A 66 1.31 -7.17 16.77
CA ILE A 66 1.01 -7.15 15.34
C ILE A 66 1.39 -5.79 14.74
N ARG A 67 1.01 -4.67 15.38
CA ARG A 67 1.37 -3.33 14.92
C ARG A 67 2.89 -3.11 14.90
N ARG A 68 3.61 -3.62 15.90
CA ARG A 68 5.07 -3.56 15.94
C ARG A 68 5.69 -4.31 14.75
N MET A 69 5.16 -5.48 14.42
CA MET A 69 5.62 -6.27 13.28
C MET A 69 5.29 -5.63 11.94
N ILE A 70 4.11 -5.01 11.82
CA ILE A 70 3.72 -4.24 10.63
C ILE A 70 4.71 -3.10 10.35
N ASN A 71 5.19 -2.41 11.39
CA ASN A 71 6.17 -1.34 11.25
C ASN A 71 7.62 -1.85 11.08
N SER A 72 7.84 -3.16 11.07
CA SER A 72 9.16 -3.75 10.83
C SER A 72 9.47 -3.81 9.33
N ALA A 73 10.75 -3.63 8.97
CA ALA A 73 11.20 -3.67 7.58
C ALA A 73 11.01 -5.06 6.93
N ASP A 74 10.90 -6.12 7.71
CA ASP A 74 10.71 -7.50 7.27
C ASP A 74 9.28 -8.01 7.43
N CYS A 75 8.31 -7.09 7.65
CA CYS A 75 6.89 -7.44 7.71
C CYS A 75 6.51 -8.38 6.56
N PRO A 76 5.89 -9.55 6.84
CA PRO A 76 5.29 -10.36 5.80
C PRO A 76 4.19 -9.60 5.09
N GLU A 77 4.16 -9.65 3.77
CA GLU A 77 3.15 -8.99 2.95
C GLU A 77 2.48 -9.99 2.02
N ILE A 78 1.19 -9.81 1.78
CA ILE A 78 0.45 -10.47 0.71
C ILE A 78 0.98 -9.94 -0.63
N GLU A 79 1.23 -10.81 -1.59
CA GLU A 79 1.44 -10.44 -3.00
C GLU A 79 0.07 -10.40 -3.69
N PRO A 80 -0.50 -9.21 -3.96
CA PRO A 80 -1.84 -9.12 -4.50
C PRO A 80 -1.90 -9.54 -5.96
N THR A 81 -2.90 -10.35 -6.30
CA THR A 81 -3.23 -10.72 -7.67
C THR A 81 -4.41 -9.90 -8.19
N GLN A 82 -4.71 -10.04 -9.48
CA GLN A 82 -5.93 -9.45 -10.06
C GLN A 82 -7.19 -10.02 -9.40
N GLU A 83 -7.18 -11.33 -9.11
CA GLU A 83 -8.29 -12.03 -8.45
C GLU A 83 -8.48 -11.53 -7.02
N PHE A 84 -7.41 -11.34 -6.26
CA PHE A 84 -7.45 -10.76 -4.91
C PHE A 84 -8.15 -9.38 -4.92
N ARG A 85 -7.82 -8.53 -5.90
CA ARG A 85 -8.47 -7.23 -6.05
C ARG A 85 -9.93 -7.34 -6.44
N GLN A 86 -10.24 -8.26 -7.41
CA GLN A 86 -11.60 -8.46 -7.88
C GLN A 86 -12.50 -8.98 -6.78
N GLU A 87 -12.03 -9.96 -6.00
CA GLU A 87 -12.77 -10.49 -4.85
C GLU A 87 -13.07 -9.40 -3.82
N GLY A 88 -12.07 -8.58 -3.47
CA GLY A 88 -12.26 -7.47 -2.54
C GLY A 88 -13.26 -6.43 -3.03
N PHE A 89 -13.26 -6.14 -4.33
CA PHE A 89 -14.23 -5.25 -4.96
C PHE A 89 -15.63 -5.84 -4.97
N ASP A 90 -15.79 -7.12 -5.33
CA ASP A 90 -17.09 -7.79 -5.47
C ASP A 90 -17.78 -8.00 -4.11
N ASN A 91 -17.01 -8.24 -3.05
CA ASN A 91 -17.53 -8.48 -1.71
C ASN A 91 -17.53 -7.22 -0.81
N TYR A 92 -17.15 -6.05 -1.37
CA TYR A 92 -17.10 -4.76 -0.68
C TYR A 92 -16.11 -4.69 0.50
N THR A 93 -15.09 -5.53 0.52
CA THR A 93 -13.98 -5.42 1.48
C THR A 93 -12.85 -4.52 0.98
N LEU A 94 -12.94 -4.05 -0.26
CA LEU A 94 -12.06 -3.05 -0.86
C LEU A 94 -12.90 -1.83 -1.24
N THR A 95 -12.70 -0.71 -0.55
CA THR A 95 -13.50 0.51 -0.71
C THR A 95 -12.63 1.74 -1.00
N ASP A 96 -13.20 2.75 -1.69
CA ASP A 96 -12.53 4.02 -1.94
C ASP A 96 -12.85 4.98 -0.79
N ASP A 97 -12.04 4.96 0.25
CA ASP A 97 -12.31 5.71 1.48
C ASP A 97 -11.33 6.85 1.75
N HIS A 98 -10.23 6.95 0.98
CA HIS A 98 -9.23 7.98 1.25
C HIS A 98 -8.47 8.47 0.01
N GLY A 99 -8.36 9.80 -0.11
CA GLY A 99 -7.63 10.47 -1.18
C GLY A 99 -6.32 11.10 -0.72
N MET A 100 -5.24 10.83 -1.44
CA MET A 100 -3.87 11.29 -1.15
C MET A 100 -3.12 11.64 -2.43
N VAL A 101 -1.86 12.07 -2.32
CA VAL A 101 -1.00 12.35 -3.47
C VAL A 101 0.27 11.51 -3.38
N MET A 102 0.51 10.70 -4.42
CA MET A 102 1.77 9.98 -4.59
C MET A 102 2.80 10.91 -5.23
N ILE A 103 3.97 11.06 -4.59
CA ILE A 103 4.97 12.06 -4.95
C ILE A 103 6.35 11.50 -5.25
N GLY A 104 6.57 10.20 -5.07
CA GLY A 104 7.88 9.62 -5.34
C GLY A 104 7.99 8.15 -4.98
N LYS A 105 9.18 7.61 -5.19
CA LYS A 105 9.55 6.23 -4.85
C LYS A 105 10.59 6.20 -3.74
N ALA A 106 10.56 5.14 -2.94
CA ALA A 106 11.51 4.87 -1.87
C ALA A 106 11.81 3.37 -1.78
N LYS A 107 12.74 3.03 -0.91
CA LYS A 107 13.01 1.64 -0.51
C LYS A 107 13.18 1.59 0.99
N ASN A 108 12.75 0.48 1.60
CA ASN A 108 13.08 0.24 2.99
C ASN A 108 14.51 -0.28 3.16
N GLN A 109 14.90 -0.56 4.40
CA GLN A 109 16.26 -1.03 4.76
C GLN A 109 16.65 -2.38 4.13
N LEU A 110 15.66 -3.16 3.68
CA LEU A 110 15.84 -4.45 2.99
C LEU A 110 15.77 -4.32 1.47
N GLY A 111 15.67 -3.09 0.94
CA GLY A 111 15.57 -2.82 -0.50
C GLY A 111 14.18 -3.05 -1.09
N ARG A 112 13.15 -3.36 -0.29
CA ARG A 112 11.77 -3.51 -0.76
C ARG A 112 11.24 -2.18 -1.29
N PRO A 113 10.50 -2.16 -2.42
CA PRO A 113 9.99 -0.93 -3.02
C PRO A 113 8.80 -0.36 -2.24
N PHE A 114 8.82 0.96 -2.09
CA PHE A 114 7.78 1.78 -1.48
C PHE A 114 7.49 3.00 -2.34
N TYR A 115 6.31 3.60 -2.15
CA TYR A 115 5.97 4.92 -2.66
C TYR A 115 5.88 5.92 -1.51
N MET A 116 6.24 7.16 -1.81
CA MET A 116 6.09 8.29 -0.90
C MET A 116 4.73 8.94 -1.17
N ILE A 117 3.88 8.95 -0.16
CA ILE A 117 2.51 9.46 -0.24
C ILE A 117 2.38 10.69 0.65
N LYS A 118 2.00 11.81 0.08
CA LYS A 118 1.55 12.98 0.85
C LYS A 118 0.10 12.75 1.26
N ASN A 119 -0.10 12.52 2.56
CA ASN A 119 -1.42 12.30 3.12
C ASN A 119 -2.19 13.63 3.25
N SER A 120 -3.52 13.56 3.28
CA SER A 120 -4.41 14.71 3.43
C SER A 120 -4.64 15.13 4.89
N TRP A 121 -3.97 14.49 5.86
CA TRP A 121 -4.13 14.76 7.31
C TRP A 121 -3.15 15.81 7.87
N GLY A 122 -2.62 16.69 7.01
CA GLY A 122 -1.65 17.73 7.41
C GLY A 122 -0.29 17.14 7.79
N GLU A 123 0.45 17.85 8.64
CA GLU A 123 1.78 17.46 9.13
C GLU A 123 1.68 16.46 10.30
N SER A 124 0.91 15.41 10.12
CA SER A 124 0.72 14.36 11.11
C SER A 124 1.68 13.18 10.90
N GLY A 125 1.75 12.30 11.88
CA GLY A 125 2.57 11.09 11.84
C GLY A 125 4.07 11.35 11.98
N LYS A 126 4.83 10.26 11.96
CA LYS A 126 6.29 10.27 12.19
C LYS A 126 7.07 11.06 11.12
N TYR A 127 6.54 11.17 9.93
CA TYR A 127 7.22 11.74 8.76
C TYR A 127 6.52 13.01 8.24
N ASN A 128 5.93 13.82 9.13
CA ASN A 128 5.37 15.14 8.82
C ASN A 128 4.37 15.12 7.64
N GLY A 129 3.41 14.21 7.70
CA GLY A 129 2.36 14.08 6.69
C GLY A 129 2.76 13.25 5.47
N ILE A 130 3.94 12.63 5.47
CA ILE A 130 4.35 11.65 4.46
C ILE A 130 4.13 10.24 4.99
N TRP A 131 3.56 9.39 4.17
CA TRP A 131 3.45 7.94 4.38
C TRP A 131 4.36 7.21 3.40
N TYR A 132 5.02 6.17 3.88
CA TYR A 132 5.74 5.22 3.03
C TYR A 132 4.88 3.99 2.86
N VAL A 133 4.38 3.77 1.65
CA VAL A 133 3.41 2.73 1.33
C VAL A 133 4.05 1.71 0.40
N SER A 134 4.02 0.44 0.78
CA SER A 134 4.65 -0.63 0.01
C SER A 134 4.03 -0.79 -1.38
N LYS A 135 4.81 -1.30 -2.32
CA LYS A 135 4.33 -1.60 -3.68
C LYS A 135 3.15 -2.57 -3.65
N ASN A 136 3.18 -3.56 -2.76
CA ASN A 136 2.09 -4.53 -2.61
C ASN A 136 0.81 -3.87 -2.11
N TYR A 137 0.92 -2.95 -1.13
CA TYR A 137 -0.23 -2.19 -0.67
C TYR A 137 -0.85 -1.37 -1.80
N VAL A 138 -0.04 -0.61 -2.53
CA VAL A 138 -0.51 0.19 -3.67
C VAL A 138 -1.16 -0.72 -4.72
N ALA A 139 -0.53 -1.82 -5.08
CA ALA A 139 -1.09 -2.76 -6.03
C ALA A 139 -2.43 -3.36 -5.56
N GLY A 140 -2.53 -3.71 -4.28
CA GLY A 140 -3.71 -4.37 -3.70
C GLY A 140 -4.87 -3.43 -3.38
N ARG A 141 -4.59 -2.20 -2.94
CA ARG A 141 -5.59 -1.28 -2.33
C ARG A 141 -5.89 -0.02 -3.12
N THR A 142 -5.27 0.19 -4.30
CA THR A 142 -5.63 1.31 -5.18
C THR A 142 -7.03 1.12 -5.77
N MET A 143 -7.90 2.09 -5.57
CA MET A 143 -9.23 2.14 -6.18
C MET A 143 -9.21 2.95 -7.47
N ASN A 144 -8.60 4.12 -7.44
CA ASN A 144 -8.47 4.98 -8.61
C ASN A 144 -7.19 5.80 -8.58
N ILE A 145 -6.81 6.30 -9.75
CA ILE A 145 -5.72 7.26 -9.90
C ILE A 145 -6.13 8.38 -10.86
N VAL A 146 -5.67 9.60 -10.57
CA VAL A 146 -5.66 10.69 -11.56
C VAL A 146 -4.21 11.01 -11.87
N VAL A 147 -3.82 10.83 -13.12
CA VAL A 147 -2.44 10.96 -13.59
C VAL A 147 -2.38 11.86 -14.83
N HIS A 148 -1.28 12.59 -14.99
CA HIS A 148 -1.06 13.37 -16.21
C HIS A 148 -0.99 12.43 -17.42
N ARG A 149 -1.66 12.79 -18.53
CA ARG A 149 -1.76 11.88 -19.69
C ARG A 149 -0.40 11.53 -20.29
N ASP A 150 0.58 12.44 -20.24
CA ASP A 150 1.93 12.21 -20.77
C ASP A 150 2.75 11.22 -19.91
N ALA A 151 2.27 10.91 -18.71
CA ALA A 151 2.85 9.88 -17.84
C ALA A 151 2.31 8.48 -18.13
N ILE A 152 1.33 8.34 -19.02
CA ILE A 152 0.77 7.03 -19.38
C ILE A 152 1.67 6.37 -20.42
N PRO A 153 2.17 5.14 -20.19
CA PRO A 153 2.98 4.41 -21.18
C PRO A 153 2.27 4.33 -22.53
N ALA A 154 3.01 4.55 -23.63
CA ALA A 154 2.43 4.65 -24.98
C ALA A 154 1.55 3.45 -25.38
N ALA A 155 1.92 2.24 -24.97
CA ALA A 155 1.16 1.03 -25.23
C ALA A 155 -0.21 1.06 -24.53
N ILE A 156 -0.26 1.55 -23.29
CA ILE A 156 -1.49 1.67 -22.48
C ILE A 156 -2.34 2.84 -23.03
N ALA A 157 -1.70 3.99 -23.34
CA ALA A 157 -2.38 5.13 -23.94
C ALA A 157 -3.10 4.74 -25.25
N LYS A 158 -2.44 3.94 -26.08
CA LYS A 158 -3.04 3.40 -27.31
C LYS A 158 -4.27 2.51 -27.04
N LYS A 159 -4.21 1.64 -26.04
CA LYS A 159 -5.34 0.79 -25.62
C LYS A 159 -6.54 1.62 -25.14
N LEU A 160 -6.25 2.74 -24.45
CA LEU A 160 -7.27 3.67 -23.93
C LEU A 160 -7.80 4.63 -24.98
N GLY A 161 -7.31 4.59 -26.23
CA GLY A 161 -7.69 5.51 -27.29
C GLY A 161 -7.22 6.96 -27.05
N LEU A 162 -6.25 7.17 -26.18
CA LEU A 162 -5.65 8.48 -25.94
C LEU A 162 -4.73 8.86 -27.11
N LYS A 163 -4.90 10.09 -27.63
CA LYS A 163 -4.12 10.66 -28.73
C LYS A 163 -2.97 11.50 -28.20
#